data_d10e9a9f9e0ee4deec2c3837921c000c
#
_entry.id   d10e9a9f9e0ee4deec2c3837921c000c
#
_cell.length_a   1.000
_cell.length_b   1.000
_cell.length_c   1.000
_cell.angle_alpha   90.00
_cell.angle_beta   90.00
_cell.angle_gamma   90.00
#
_symmetry.space_group_name_H-M   'P 1'
#
loop_
_entity.id
_entity.type
_entity.pdbx_description
1 polymer ?
#
loop_
_entity_poly.entity_id
_entity_poly.type
_entity_poly.pdbx_seq_one_letter_code
_entity_poly.pdbx_strand_id
1 'polypeptide(L)'
;MFRATMFTLTLIAAANPGLADEVTDTLSSALQAYEDGDIEYAIEELDYARQLLQDLSSQALTGYLPEPPAGWTREISDEGMNAGLAFLGGGVAAEAEYTDGSTRFKVTIMADNPMVAGFAPMIANAGLMGMKMHRVGREKFYENDDQLIALIDNRILIQTEGAAPEVMIGVLEGIDFAALEEFGG
;
A
#
# COMPACT_ATOMS: atom_id res chain seq x y z
N MET A 1 24.08 -38.43 -18.01
CA MET A 1 23.74 -37.09 -18.57
C MET A 1 22.31 -36.75 -18.13
N PHE A 2 22.15 -36.07 -17.01
CA PHE A 2 20.85 -35.60 -16.51
C PHE A 2 20.68 -34.11 -16.91
N ARG A 3 19.71 -33.85 -17.75
CA ARG A 3 19.30 -32.48 -18.11
C ARG A 3 18.31 -31.98 -17.04
N ALA A 4 18.73 -31.04 -16.24
CA ALA A 4 17.86 -30.30 -15.35
C ALA A 4 17.08 -29.27 -16.17
N THR A 5 15.76 -29.46 -16.26
CA THR A 5 14.84 -28.50 -16.87
C THR A 5 14.45 -27.50 -15.79
N MET A 6 14.95 -26.28 -15.91
CA MET A 6 14.60 -25.15 -15.04
C MET A 6 13.21 -24.65 -15.45
N PHE A 7 12.21 -24.86 -14.60
CA PHE A 7 10.88 -24.29 -14.76
C PHE A 7 10.94 -22.86 -14.20
N THR A 8 10.96 -21.89 -15.07
CA THR A 8 10.72 -20.47 -14.71
C THR A 8 9.24 -20.29 -14.49
N LEU A 9 8.83 -20.12 -13.24
CA LEU A 9 7.46 -19.74 -12.87
C LEU A 9 7.31 -18.23 -13.11
N THR A 10 6.72 -17.88 -14.24
CA THR A 10 6.35 -16.49 -14.53
C THR A 10 5.09 -16.16 -13.75
N LEU A 11 5.20 -15.35 -12.71
CA LEU A 11 4.06 -14.80 -11.98
C LEU A 11 3.38 -13.78 -12.92
N ILE A 12 2.31 -14.19 -13.57
CA ILE A 12 1.46 -13.26 -14.33
C ILE A 12 0.54 -12.62 -13.30
N ALA A 13 0.82 -11.36 -12.97
CA ALA A 13 -0.14 -10.51 -12.28
C ALA A 13 -1.40 -10.44 -13.16
N ALA A 14 -2.50 -11.01 -12.68
CA ALA A 14 -3.79 -10.91 -13.33
C ALA A 14 -4.31 -9.48 -13.14
N ALA A 15 -3.97 -8.58 -14.08
CA ALA A 15 -4.67 -7.31 -14.19
C ALA A 15 -6.15 -7.62 -14.44
N ASN A 16 -7.05 -7.00 -13.69
CA ASN A 16 -8.50 -7.09 -13.93
C ASN A 16 -8.78 -6.41 -15.28
N PRO A 17 -9.04 -7.16 -16.35
CA PRO A 17 -9.15 -6.58 -17.70
C PRO A 17 -10.29 -5.53 -17.79
N GLY A 18 -11.35 -5.67 -16.98
CA GLY A 18 -12.48 -4.75 -16.99
C GLY A 18 -12.15 -3.33 -16.55
N LEU A 19 -11.34 -3.13 -15.52
CA LEU A 19 -10.95 -1.80 -15.05
C LEU A 19 -9.95 -1.11 -15.97
N ALA A 20 -9.04 -1.87 -16.60
CA ALA A 20 -8.09 -1.30 -17.57
C ALA A 20 -8.81 -0.80 -18.84
N ASP A 21 -9.85 -1.48 -19.28
CA ASP A 21 -10.68 -1.05 -20.39
C ASP A 21 -11.48 0.21 -20.03
N GLU A 22 -12.04 0.28 -18.81
CA GLU A 22 -12.78 1.44 -18.31
C GLU A 22 -11.91 2.70 -18.20
N VAL A 23 -10.66 2.58 -17.71
CA VAL A 23 -9.70 3.71 -17.69
C VAL A 23 -9.45 4.22 -19.11
N THR A 24 -9.24 3.32 -20.08
CA THR A 24 -8.97 3.68 -21.48
C THR A 24 -10.16 4.41 -22.08
N ASP A 25 -11.37 3.91 -21.86
CA ASP A 25 -12.61 4.50 -22.37
C ASP A 25 -12.84 5.89 -21.76
N THR A 26 -12.64 6.05 -20.45
CA THR A 26 -12.79 7.34 -19.75
C THR A 26 -11.77 8.36 -20.26
N LEU A 27 -10.51 7.97 -20.44
CA LEU A 27 -9.48 8.87 -20.99
C LEU A 27 -9.79 9.28 -22.43
N SER A 28 -10.39 8.37 -23.22
CA SER A 28 -10.82 8.66 -24.59
C SER A 28 -12.00 9.63 -24.61
N SER A 29 -12.95 9.49 -23.66
CA SER A 29 -14.06 10.42 -23.46
C SER A 29 -13.59 11.81 -23.08
N ALA A 30 -12.63 11.89 -22.15
CA ALA A 30 -12.01 13.17 -21.75
C ALA A 30 -11.33 13.88 -22.93
N LEU A 31 -10.61 13.14 -23.76
CA LEU A 31 -9.94 13.68 -24.96
C LEU A 31 -10.97 14.22 -25.97
N GLN A 32 -12.03 13.45 -26.22
CA GLN A 32 -13.09 13.86 -27.14
C GLN A 32 -13.81 15.12 -26.64
N ALA A 33 -14.16 15.19 -25.36
CA ALA A 33 -14.79 16.37 -24.75
C ALA A 33 -13.89 17.63 -24.89
N TYR A 34 -12.59 17.46 -24.69
CA TYR A 34 -11.62 18.55 -24.89
C TYR A 34 -11.57 19.02 -26.35
N GLU A 35 -11.57 18.12 -27.32
CA GLU A 35 -11.57 18.45 -28.76
C GLU A 35 -12.86 19.15 -29.19
N ASP A 36 -13.99 18.79 -28.57
CA ASP A 36 -15.32 19.40 -28.79
C ASP A 36 -15.45 20.76 -28.08
N GLY A 37 -14.49 21.14 -27.22
CA GLY A 37 -14.47 22.39 -26.46
C GLY A 37 -15.28 22.34 -25.17
N ASP A 38 -15.75 21.19 -24.76
CA ASP A 38 -16.42 20.96 -23.47
C ASP A 38 -15.39 20.68 -22.36
N ILE A 39 -14.77 21.76 -21.89
CA ILE A 39 -13.69 21.69 -20.90
C ILE A 39 -14.20 21.16 -19.55
N GLU A 40 -15.42 21.48 -19.15
CA GLU A 40 -15.99 21.05 -17.88
C GLU A 40 -16.15 19.54 -17.84
N TYR A 41 -16.76 18.96 -18.86
CA TYR A 41 -16.89 17.51 -18.98
C TYR A 41 -15.56 16.80 -19.13
N ALA A 42 -14.59 17.39 -19.86
CA ALA A 42 -13.25 16.84 -19.96
C ALA A 42 -12.57 16.73 -18.58
N ILE A 43 -12.75 17.72 -17.70
CA ILE A 43 -12.21 17.71 -16.33
C ILE A 43 -12.89 16.60 -15.50
N GLU A 44 -14.21 16.47 -15.58
CA GLU A 44 -14.95 15.41 -14.88
C GLU A 44 -14.47 14.01 -15.26
N GLU A 45 -14.29 13.75 -16.55
CA GLU A 45 -13.78 12.46 -17.06
C GLU A 45 -12.33 12.20 -16.59
N LEU A 46 -11.45 13.21 -16.59
CA LEU A 46 -10.10 13.09 -16.08
C LEU A 46 -10.07 12.78 -14.58
N ASP A 47 -10.94 13.40 -13.80
CA ASP A 47 -11.05 13.10 -12.36
C ASP A 47 -11.56 11.69 -12.12
N TYR A 48 -12.48 11.21 -12.93
CA TYR A 48 -12.95 9.84 -12.86
C TYR A 48 -11.87 8.82 -13.26
N ALA A 49 -11.15 9.07 -14.36
CA ALA A 49 -10.01 8.24 -14.75
C ALA A 49 -8.93 8.16 -13.66
N ARG A 50 -8.65 9.30 -12.99
CA ARG A 50 -7.72 9.35 -11.86
C ARG A 50 -8.19 8.47 -10.70
N GLN A 51 -9.49 8.46 -10.39
CA GLN A 51 -10.06 7.60 -9.36
C GLN A 51 -9.86 6.11 -9.68
N LEU A 52 -10.18 5.70 -10.92
CA LEU A 52 -9.98 4.32 -11.38
C LEU A 52 -8.51 3.89 -11.28
N LEU A 53 -7.57 4.76 -11.65
CA LEU A 53 -6.13 4.51 -11.52
C LEU A 53 -5.68 4.38 -10.06
N GLN A 54 -6.25 5.18 -9.16
CA GLN A 54 -5.98 5.07 -7.71
C GLN A 54 -6.51 3.74 -7.16
N ASP A 55 -7.68 3.29 -7.58
CA ASP A 55 -8.24 2.00 -7.16
C ASP A 55 -7.39 0.83 -7.65
N LEU A 56 -6.90 0.87 -8.89
CA LEU A 56 -5.95 -0.13 -9.41
C LEU A 56 -4.65 -0.15 -8.60
N SER A 57 -4.10 1.01 -8.29
CA SER A 57 -2.87 1.13 -7.51
C SER A 57 -3.08 0.63 -6.07
N SER A 58 -4.24 0.90 -5.47
CA SER A 58 -4.60 0.40 -4.16
C SER A 58 -4.72 -1.11 -4.11
N GLN A 59 -5.38 -1.70 -5.13
CA GLN A 59 -5.44 -3.15 -5.28
C GLN A 59 -4.04 -3.78 -5.43
N ALA A 60 -3.15 -3.15 -6.21
CA ALA A 60 -1.78 -3.60 -6.33
C ALA A 60 -1.03 -3.51 -4.99
N LEU A 61 -1.23 -2.43 -4.22
CA LEU A 61 -0.61 -2.25 -2.91
C LEU A 61 -1.09 -3.30 -1.89
N THR A 62 -2.35 -3.73 -1.99
CA THR A 62 -2.92 -4.80 -1.16
C THR A 62 -2.14 -6.11 -1.27
N GLY A 63 -1.52 -6.38 -2.43
CA GLY A 63 -0.67 -7.54 -2.65
C GLY A 63 0.59 -7.58 -1.79
N TYR A 64 1.00 -6.47 -1.19
CA TYR A 64 2.15 -6.39 -0.28
C TYR A 64 1.80 -6.60 1.19
N LEU A 65 0.50 -6.63 1.52
CA LEU A 65 0.08 -6.99 2.87
C LEU A 65 0.45 -8.45 3.17
N PRO A 66 1.14 -8.71 4.29
CA PRO A 66 1.67 -10.05 4.58
C PRO A 66 0.56 -11.09 4.73
N GLU A 67 0.85 -12.32 4.34
CA GLU A 67 -0.05 -13.44 4.57
C GLU A 67 -0.18 -13.74 6.08
N PRO A 68 -1.38 -14.11 6.55
CA PRO A 68 -1.58 -14.41 7.97
C PRO A 68 -0.80 -15.67 8.38
N PRO A 69 -0.14 -15.67 9.53
CA PRO A 69 0.51 -16.85 10.07
C PRO A 69 -0.50 -17.99 10.35
N ALA A 70 0.02 -19.20 10.58
CA ALA A 70 -0.84 -20.34 10.92
C ALA A 70 -1.69 -20.05 12.16
N GLY A 71 -2.99 -20.24 12.05
CA GLY A 71 -3.97 -19.97 13.12
C GLY A 71 -4.47 -18.53 13.17
N TRP A 72 -3.99 -17.65 12.29
CA TRP A 72 -4.47 -16.28 12.13
C TRP A 72 -5.36 -16.16 10.89
N THR A 73 -6.22 -15.17 10.90
CA THR A 73 -7.02 -14.74 9.75
C THR A 73 -6.65 -13.29 9.41
N ARG A 74 -6.76 -12.95 8.13
CA ARG A 74 -6.57 -11.59 7.61
C ARG A 74 -7.86 -11.12 6.95
N GLU A 75 -8.32 -9.94 7.31
CA GLU A 75 -9.41 -9.24 6.66
C GLU A 75 -8.87 -7.93 6.07
N ILE A 76 -9.00 -7.78 4.76
CA ILE A 76 -8.53 -6.58 4.04
C ILE A 76 -9.63 -5.55 4.09
N SER A 77 -9.29 -4.32 4.48
CA SER A 77 -10.20 -3.17 4.48
C SER A 77 -9.98 -2.34 3.22
N ASP A 78 -10.87 -2.48 2.26
CA ASP A 78 -10.82 -1.73 1.00
C ASP A 78 -11.64 -0.44 1.06
N GLU A 79 -12.55 -0.30 2.04
CA GLU A 79 -13.55 0.75 2.08
C GLU A 79 -13.09 1.99 2.87
N GLY A 80 -13.19 3.15 2.25
CA GLY A 80 -13.13 4.46 2.91
C GLY A 80 -11.75 5.09 3.05
N MET A 81 -10.66 4.34 3.12
CA MET A 81 -9.32 4.91 3.31
C MET A 81 -8.86 5.69 2.08
N ASN A 82 -9.01 5.11 0.88
CA ASN A 82 -8.62 5.77 -0.36
C ASN A 82 -9.46 7.01 -0.65
N ALA A 83 -10.75 6.99 -0.32
CA ALA A 83 -11.61 8.18 -0.41
C ALA A 83 -11.12 9.30 0.52
N GLY A 84 -10.70 8.96 1.75
CA GLY A 84 -10.08 9.90 2.68
C GLY A 84 -8.76 10.48 2.17
N LEU A 85 -7.91 9.66 1.55
CA LEU A 85 -6.64 10.09 0.98
C LEU A 85 -6.79 11.05 -0.19
N ALA A 86 -7.85 10.92 -0.99
CA ALA A 86 -8.14 11.85 -2.07
C ALA A 86 -8.30 13.29 -1.56
N PHE A 87 -8.90 13.49 -0.39
CA PHE A 87 -9.00 14.80 0.27
C PHE A 87 -7.67 15.28 0.89
N LEU A 88 -6.74 14.36 1.19
CA LEU A 88 -5.47 14.64 1.84
C LEU A 88 -4.30 14.76 0.86
N GLY A 89 -4.58 14.99 -0.41
CA GLY A 89 -3.56 15.20 -1.44
C GLY A 89 -3.26 13.99 -2.30
N GLY A 90 -4.06 12.93 -2.23
CA GLY A 90 -3.90 11.72 -3.04
C GLY A 90 -3.01 10.67 -2.39
N GLY A 91 -2.45 9.79 -3.22
CA GLY A 91 -1.74 8.58 -2.77
C GLY A 91 -2.67 7.39 -2.69
N VAL A 92 -2.14 6.27 -2.27
CA VAL A 92 -2.87 5.00 -2.11
C VAL A 92 -2.54 4.35 -0.78
N ALA A 93 -3.50 3.58 -0.25
CA ALA A 93 -3.27 2.80 0.95
C ALA A 93 -3.91 1.42 0.85
N ALA A 94 -3.34 0.48 1.58
CA ALA A 94 -3.89 -0.83 1.83
C ALA A 94 -3.86 -1.09 3.34
N GLU A 95 -4.95 -1.61 3.88
CA GLU A 95 -5.07 -1.96 5.29
C GLU A 95 -5.58 -3.39 5.42
N ALA A 96 -5.04 -4.11 6.39
CA ALA A 96 -5.61 -5.38 6.80
C ALA A 96 -5.63 -5.51 8.33
N GLU A 97 -6.69 -6.13 8.82
CA GLU A 97 -6.81 -6.56 10.20
C GLU A 97 -6.41 -8.03 10.32
N TYR A 98 -5.57 -8.33 11.30
CA TYR A 98 -5.11 -9.68 11.62
C TYR A 98 -5.64 -10.10 12.98
N THR A 99 -6.15 -11.33 13.08
CA THR A 99 -6.62 -11.87 14.37
C THR A 99 -6.43 -13.38 14.48
N ASP A 100 -6.10 -13.82 15.69
CA ASP A 100 -6.12 -15.24 16.10
C ASP A 100 -7.35 -15.61 16.96
N GLY A 101 -8.32 -14.66 17.04
CA GLY A 101 -9.52 -14.78 17.87
C GLY A 101 -9.35 -14.22 19.30
N SER A 102 -8.13 -14.05 19.78
CA SER A 102 -7.83 -13.46 21.12
C SER A 102 -7.09 -12.13 20.98
N THR A 103 -6.20 -12.04 20.03
CA THR A 103 -5.39 -10.86 19.72
C THR A 103 -5.84 -10.30 18.37
N ARG A 104 -5.80 -8.99 18.24
CA ARG A 104 -6.16 -8.28 17.00
C ARG A 104 -5.23 -7.10 16.81
N PHE A 105 -4.80 -6.89 15.59
CA PHE A 105 -4.00 -5.72 15.21
C PHE A 105 -4.19 -5.41 13.72
N LYS A 106 -3.81 -4.19 13.35
CA LYS A 106 -3.87 -3.71 11.97
C LYS A 106 -2.50 -3.52 11.39
N VAL A 107 -2.39 -3.72 10.09
CA VAL A 107 -1.25 -3.30 9.26
C VAL A 107 -1.77 -2.38 8.18
N THR A 108 -1.21 -1.20 8.09
CA THR A 108 -1.51 -0.19 7.07
C THR A 108 -0.24 0.10 6.28
N ILE A 109 -0.32 0.03 4.96
CA ILE A 109 0.72 0.47 4.04
C ILE A 109 0.15 1.65 3.25
N MET A 110 0.84 2.78 3.28
CA MET A 110 0.45 3.99 2.57
C MET A 110 1.59 4.43 1.65
N ALA A 111 1.30 4.71 0.38
CA ALA A 111 2.29 5.11 -0.60
C ALA A 111 1.87 6.41 -1.32
N ASP A 112 2.88 7.21 -1.69
CA ASP A 112 2.76 8.39 -2.54
C ASP A 112 1.78 9.46 -2.01
N ASN A 113 1.57 9.50 -0.69
CA ASN A 113 0.75 10.53 -0.04
C ASN A 113 1.67 11.62 0.56
N PRO A 114 1.35 12.91 0.39
CA PRO A 114 2.12 14.00 0.97
C PRO A 114 2.28 13.93 2.50
N MET A 115 1.34 13.30 3.22
CA MET A 115 1.43 13.10 4.65
C MET A 115 2.59 12.18 5.05
N VAL A 116 2.96 11.22 4.18
CA VAL A 116 4.06 10.29 4.42
C VAL A 116 5.37 11.04 4.66
N ALA A 117 5.62 12.09 3.87
CA ALA A 117 6.80 12.93 4.05
C ALA A 117 6.85 13.63 5.43
N GLY A 118 5.68 13.85 6.05
CA GLY A 118 5.57 14.42 7.40
C GLY A 118 6.14 13.51 8.49
N PHE A 119 6.24 12.21 8.26
CA PHE A 119 6.84 11.25 9.20
C PHE A 119 8.37 11.24 9.17
N ALA A 120 8.99 11.72 8.09
CA ALA A 120 10.44 11.71 7.93
C ALA A 120 11.19 12.42 9.08
N PRO A 121 10.81 13.63 9.55
CA PRO A 121 11.45 14.28 10.68
C PRO A 121 11.30 13.50 11.99
N MET A 122 10.15 12.86 12.22
CA MET A 122 9.91 12.03 13.40
C MET A 122 10.84 10.80 13.39
N ILE A 123 10.90 10.10 12.27
CA ILE A 123 11.78 8.92 12.09
C ILE A 123 13.27 9.32 12.21
N ALA A 124 13.68 10.45 11.62
CA ALA A 124 15.05 10.94 11.72
C ALA A 124 15.46 11.27 13.17
N ASN A 125 14.51 11.68 14.02
CA ASN A 125 14.74 12.04 15.42
C ASN A 125 14.27 10.95 16.41
N ALA A 126 13.89 9.78 15.94
CA ALA A 126 13.31 8.71 16.76
C ALA A 126 14.17 8.36 17.98
N GLY A 127 15.50 8.29 17.81
CA GLY A 127 16.42 8.06 18.92
C GLY A 127 16.45 9.17 19.98
N LEU A 128 16.26 10.44 19.56
CA LEU A 128 16.16 11.57 20.50
C LEU A 128 14.82 11.58 21.24
N MET A 129 13.78 11.04 20.61
CA MET A 129 12.45 10.89 21.19
C MET A 129 12.32 9.66 22.09
N GLY A 130 13.39 8.86 22.22
CA GLY A 130 13.39 7.65 23.03
C GLY A 130 12.63 6.48 22.42
N MET A 131 12.31 6.54 21.14
CA MET A 131 11.63 5.45 20.43
C MET A 131 12.56 4.24 20.32
N LYS A 132 12.02 3.07 20.61
CA LYS A 132 12.77 1.82 20.48
C LYS A 132 12.75 1.37 19.03
N MET A 133 13.92 1.00 18.52
CA MET A 133 14.08 0.53 17.14
C MET A 133 14.06 -1.00 17.10
N HIS A 134 13.20 -1.53 16.22
CA HIS A 134 13.15 -2.94 15.87
C HIS A 134 13.61 -3.11 14.43
N ARG A 135 14.22 -4.24 14.13
CA ARG A 135 14.63 -4.58 12.77
C ARG A 135 13.76 -5.70 12.22
N VAL A 136 13.12 -5.44 11.07
CA VAL A 136 12.32 -6.42 10.33
C VAL A 136 12.96 -6.55 8.95
N GLY A 137 13.63 -7.67 8.70
CA GLY A 137 14.46 -7.80 7.51
C GLY A 137 15.58 -6.75 7.48
N ARG A 138 15.57 -5.91 6.45
CA ARG A 138 16.50 -4.77 6.30
C ARG A 138 15.93 -3.47 6.84
N GLU A 139 14.62 -3.42 7.09
CA GLU A 139 13.92 -2.20 7.46
C GLU A 139 13.96 -1.93 8.97
N LYS A 140 13.84 -0.65 9.30
CA LYS A 140 13.82 -0.16 10.68
C LYS A 140 12.42 0.29 11.02
N PHE A 141 11.84 -0.39 12.00
CA PHE A 141 10.57 -0.01 12.60
C PHE A 141 10.83 0.68 13.95
N TYR A 142 10.13 1.75 14.18
CA TYR A 142 10.23 2.52 15.42
C TYR A 142 8.96 2.35 16.22
N GLU A 143 9.12 1.92 17.47
CA GLU A 143 8.05 1.77 18.44
C GLU A 143 7.70 3.14 19.03
N ASN A 144 6.45 3.52 18.86
CA ASN A 144 5.86 4.73 19.43
C ASN A 144 4.55 4.34 20.10
N ASP A 145 4.55 4.31 21.44
CA ASP A 145 3.46 3.73 22.24
C ASP A 145 3.14 2.29 21.79
N ASP A 146 1.91 2.02 21.34
CA ASP A 146 1.45 0.69 20.90
C ASP A 146 1.56 0.51 19.37
N GLN A 147 2.34 1.37 18.69
CA GLN A 147 2.49 1.34 17.24
C GLN A 147 3.92 1.02 16.82
N LEU A 148 4.07 0.33 15.70
CA LEU A 148 5.34 0.25 14.97
C LEU A 148 5.20 1.03 13.66
N ILE A 149 6.18 1.87 13.38
CA ILE A 149 6.18 2.75 12.22
C ILE A 149 7.49 2.59 11.47
N ALA A 150 7.42 2.39 10.16
CA ALA A 150 8.56 2.42 9.26
C ALA A 150 8.29 3.35 8.08
N LEU A 151 9.34 3.99 7.59
CA LEU A 151 9.30 4.82 6.40
C LEU A 151 10.33 4.26 5.42
N ILE A 152 9.86 3.79 4.28
CA ILE A 152 10.66 3.18 3.23
C ILE A 152 10.76 4.19 2.09
N ASP A 153 12.00 4.47 1.67
CA ASP A 153 12.36 5.39 0.59
C ASP A 153 11.69 6.78 0.67
N ASN A 154 11.38 7.26 1.88
CA ASN A 154 10.62 8.49 2.16
C ASN A 154 9.27 8.59 1.41
N ARG A 155 8.76 7.51 0.89
CA ARG A 155 7.59 7.44 0.01
C ARG A 155 6.52 6.48 0.51
N ILE A 156 6.92 5.43 1.22
CA ILE A 156 6.02 4.40 1.72
C ILE A 156 6.07 4.37 3.24
N LEU A 157 4.93 4.55 3.86
CA LEU A 157 4.75 4.45 5.31
C LEU A 157 4.09 3.12 5.64
N ILE A 158 4.69 2.38 6.56
CA ILE A 158 4.08 1.19 7.14
C ILE A 158 3.80 1.48 8.60
N GLN A 159 2.56 1.27 9.00
CA GLN A 159 2.11 1.38 10.39
C GLN A 159 1.44 0.09 10.82
N THR A 160 1.64 -0.29 12.07
CA THR A 160 0.87 -1.38 12.68
C THR A 160 0.60 -1.05 14.14
N GLU A 161 -0.60 -1.42 14.60
CA GLU A 161 -1.09 -1.09 15.94
C GLU A 161 -2.07 -2.15 16.46
N GLY A 162 -2.16 -2.28 17.78
CA GLY A 162 -3.20 -3.07 18.43
C GLY A 162 -2.72 -4.37 19.09
N ALA A 163 -1.43 -4.71 19.00
CA ALA A 163 -0.85 -5.88 19.67
C ALA A 163 0.58 -5.59 20.18
N ALA A 164 1.14 -6.52 20.94
CA ALA A 164 2.53 -6.43 21.38
C ALA A 164 3.49 -6.42 20.16
N PRO A 165 4.59 -5.62 20.22
CA PRO A 165 5.52 -5.47 19.10
C PRO A 165 6.03 -6.79 18.53
N GLU A 166 6.30 -7.78 19.37
CA GLU A 166 6.81 -9.08 18.94
C GLU A 166 5.81 -9.84 18.06
N VAL A 167 4.51 -9.72 18.36
CA VAL A 167 3.42 -10.33 17.58
C VAL A 167 3.32 -9.66 16.20
N MET A 168 3.30 -8.34 16.18
CA MET A 168 3.23 -7.55 14.96
C MET A 168 4.44 -7.79 14.06
N ILE A 169 5.66 -7.80 14.64
CA ILE A 169 6.91 -8.08 13.92
C ILE A 169 6.86 -9.43 13.22
N GLY A 170 6.37 -10.47 13.89
CA GLY A 170 6.26 -11.80 13.29
C GLY A 170 5.40 -11.85 12.03
N VAL A 171 4.42 -10.98 11.90
CA VAL A 171 3.62 -10.84 10.68
C VAL A 171 4.34 -9.95 9.65
N LEU A 172 4.94 -8.83 10.08
CA LEU A 172 5.66 -7.91 9.20
C LEU A 172 6.86 -8.56 8.48
N GLU A 173 7.46 -9.62 9.05
CA GLU A 173 8.53 -10.39 8.40
C GLU A 173 8.07 -11.05 7.08
N GLY A 174 6.76 -11.17 6.86
CA GLY A 174 6.17 -11.67 5.62
C GLY A 174 6.12 -10.64 4.48
N ILE A 175 6.46 -9.39 4.72
CA ILE A 175 6.48 -8.35 3.68
C ILE A 175 7.74 -8.50 2.80
N ASP A 176 7.55 -8.52 1.49
CA ASP A 176 8.65 -8.36 0.53
C ASP A 176 8.97 -6.86 0.37
N PHE A 177 9.85 -6.37 1.25
CA PHE A 177 10.24 -4.96 1.25
C PHE A 177 10.95 -4.53 -0.03
N ALA A 178 11.72 -5.43 -0.66
CA ALA A 178 12.43 -5.12 -1.89
C ALA A 178 11.47 -4.89 -3.06
N ALA A 179 10.44 -5.73 -3.17
CA ALA A 179 9.39 -5.53 -4.16
C ALA A 179 8.52 -4.31 -3.83
N LEU A 180 8.28 -4.03 -2.53
CA LEU A 180 7.50 -2.86 -2.11
C LEU A 180 8.22 -1.54 -2.41
N GLU A 181 9.55 -1.47 -2.33
CA GLU A 181 10.35 -0.30 -2.74
C GLU A 181 10.15 0.05 -4.21
N GLU A 182 9.92 -0.96 -5.07
CA GLU A 182 9.67 -0.80 -6.51
C GLU A 182 8.20 -0.49 -6.84
N PHE A 183 7.31 -0.47 -5.84
CA PHE A 183 5.89 -0.16 -6.05
C PHE A 183 5.70 1.22 -6.68
N GLY A 184 4.89 1.31 -7.76
CA GLY A 184 4.55 2.57 -8.44
C GLY A 184 5.68 3.15 -9.30
N GLY A 185 6.80 2.42 -9.50
CA GLY A 185 7.94 2.80 -10.33
C GLY A 185 7.83 2.35 -11.79
#